data_deca1b157406eccd5540e3980167e4d8
#
_entry.id   deca1b157406eccd5540e3980167e4d8
#
_cell.length_a   1.000
_cell.length_b   1.000
_cell.length_c   1.000
_cell.angle_alpha   90.00
_cell.angle_beta   90.00
_cell.angle_gamma   90.00
#
_symmetry.space_group_name_H-M   'P 1'
#
loop_
_entity.id
_entity.type
_entity.pdbx_description
1 polymer ?
#
loop_
_entity_poly.entity_id
_entity_poly.type
_entity_poly.pdbx_seq_one_letter_code
_entity_poly.pdbx_strand_id
1 'polypeptide(L)'
;VERFMKAYFLHARNIREFLHLVAETVLPKPVRRWFERTVSLGPFSLIGRTLVPASENDCGGGPAYIMNAFGIAQSRHAVFSDRLKAMIRECRIGDDGRRDPAASAVFLSILNNPDNLSETLELMKNARFLGRYLPEFRAVQALARHDYYHLYTVDEHILLAIRQLQGLWSGQIPALTSLRDALKGIKKRWILNLAVLLHDLGKAYRTDHERHGGEVAEQILDRLGIVGEDHDRVVFLIRNHLLMSSLSQRRELSDRRVISDFSRVVRDRDNLAMLYLLTYADISAVNATAWTQWKAVLLQDLYLKTLNHLETSAQAVEEEQARLIAASVRIRSAAQGLFSQQDIDSFLVAMPDQYILYTSVHKVIDHIGMMKRLPDEQLVIQHRHYPEKGYTELTVCAYDAYGMFYRTAGTIAAKNLNILRAQVYTSKNGVMIDTFQVTDPEGNIYNYDDAWESVRRELRKALMSKIKPPEPGLYISVRQPPVTLTPSVEFDNETSDSFTIIDITARDMVGFLYRVTKTLYDLNLDIGSAKIVTEGVRVMDSFYVTDLLRQKITEGDRLQKIKETIFRVIE
;
A
#
# COMPACT_ATOMS: atom_id res chain seq x y z
N VAL A 1 -2.73 -2.60 -27.90
CA VAL A 1 -1.72 -1.74 -27.25
C VAL A 1 -0.68 -2.59 -26.53
N GLU A 2 -1.03 -3.46 -25.56
CA GLU A 2 -0.10 -4.24 -24.74
C GLU A 2 0.89 -5.09 -25.57
N ARG A 3 0.40 -5.82 -26.60
CA ARG A 3 1.27 -6.61 -27.49
C ARG A 3 2.28 -5.75 -28.24
N PHE A 4 1.85 -4.59 -28.72
CA PHE A 4 2.72 -3.64 -29.40
C PHE A 4 3.77 -3.08 -28.43
N MET A 5 3.36 -2.64 -27.26
CA MET A 5 4.28 -2.12 -26.25
C MET A 5 5.28 -3.17 -25.77
N LYS A 6 4.84 -4.42 -25.58
CA LYS A 6 5.75 -5.53 -25.27
C LYS A 6 6.80 -5.72 -26.36
N ALA A 7 6.40 -5.74 -27.62
CA ALA A 7 7.33 -5.84 -28.74
C ALA A 7 8.29 -4.64 -28.76
N TYR A 8 7.78 -3.41 -28.61
CA TYR A 8 8.59 -2.20 -28.55
C TYR A 8 9.66 -2.26 -27.46
N PHE A 9 9.28 -2.59 -26.23
CA PHE A 9 10.24 -2.67 -25.12
C PHE A 9 11.26 -3.79 -25.29
N LEU A 10 10.86 -4.93 -25.88
CA LEU A 10 11.80 -6.01 -26.21
C LEU A 10 12.83 -5.55 -27.25
N HIS A 11 12.41 -4.83 -28.30
CA HIS A 11 13.33 -4.29 -29.30
C HIS A 11 14.23 -3.19 -28.72
N ALA A 12 13.69 -2.26 -27.96
CA ALA A 12 14.46 -1.23 -27.30
C ALA A 12 15.55 -1.81 -26.37
N ARG A 13 15.20 -2.88 -25.61
CA ARG A 13 16.17 -3.61 -24.80
C ARG A 13 17.25 -4.27 -25.65
N ASN A 14 16.90 -4.96 -26.74
CA ASN A 14 17.87 -5.59 -27.62
C ASN A 14 18.83 -4.56 -28.23
N ILE A 15 18.35 -3.38 -28.61
CA ILE A 15 19.18 -2.28 -29.10
C ILE A 15 20.13 -1.79 -28.00
N ARG A 16 19.65 -1.62 -26.78
CA ARG A 16 20.49 -1.22 -25.64
C ARG A 16 21.59 -2.27 -25.35
N GLU A 17 21.23 -3.56 -25.36
CA GLU A 17 22.17 -4.66 -25.18
C GLU A 17 23.23 -4.65 -26.28
N PHE A 18 22.84 -4.43 -27.54
CA PHE A 18 23.74 -4.32 -28.66
C PHE A 18 24.69 -3.12 -28.55
N LEU A 19 24.17 -1.94 -28.20
CA LEU A 19 24.99 -0.74 -27.98
C LEU A 19 26.00 -0.94 -26.85
N HIS A 20 25.58 -1.62 -25.77
CA HIS A 20 26.49 -1.96 -24.67
C HIS A 20 27.61 -2.91 -25.10
N LEU A 21 27.28 -3.92 -25.92
CA LEU A 21 28.26 -4.84 -26.47
C LEU A 21 29.24 -4.12 -27.40
N VAL A 22 28.76 -3.24 -28.26
CA VAL A 22 29.60 -2.41 -29.13
C VAL A 22 30.51 -1.51 -28.30
N ALA A 23 29.98 -0.84 -27.28
CA ALA A 23 30.76 -0.01 -26.39
C ALA A 23 31.87 -0.80 -25.65
N GLU A 24 31.54 -2.00 -25.12
CA GLU A 24 32.53 -2.90 -24.48
C GLU A 24 33.63 -3.36 -25.46
N THR A 25 33.30 -3.44 -26.75
CA THR A 25 34.25 -3.90 -27.80
C THR A 25 35.13 -2.78 -28.31
N VAL A 26 34.56 -1.58 -28.47
CA VAL A 26 35.24 -0.43 -29.09
C VAL A 26 35.97 0.46 -28.07
N LEU A 27 35.45 0.55 -26.84
CA LEU A 27 36.12 1.36 -25.81
C LEU A 27 37.42 0.66 -25.33
N PRO A 28 38.49 1.43 -25.12
CA PRO A 28 39.75 0.86 -24.65
C PRO A 28 39.54 0.19 -23.27
N LYS A 29 39.83 -1.09 -23.19
CA LYS A 29 39.78 -1.84 -21.93
C LYS A 29 40.82 -1.26 -20.98
N PRO A 30 40.52 -1.07 -19.69
CA PRO A 30 41.52 -0.60 -18.73
C PRO A 30 42.75 -1.53 -18.77
N VAL A 31 43.92 -0.91 -18.89
CA VAL A 31 45.18 -1.65 -18.95
C VAL A 31 45.32 -2.53 -17.70
N ARG A 32 45.40 -3.83 -17.87
CA ARG A 32 45.64 -4.77 -16.77
C ARG A 32 46.90 -4.31 -16.02
N ARG A 33 46.76 -4.00 -14.73
CA ARG A 33 47.90 -3.76 -13.86
C ARG A 33 48.59 -5.09 -13.60
N TRP A 34 49.87 -5.16 -13.78
CA TRP A 34 50.70 -6.36 -13.65
C TRP A 34 50.71 -7.00 -12.25
N PHE A 35 50.08 -6.40 -11.26
CA PHE A 35 50.00 -6.84 -9.86
C PHE A 35 48.56 -6.97 -9.35
N GLU A 36 47.66 -7.50 -10.18
CA GLU A 36 46.32 -7.81 -9.67
C GLU A 36 46.36 -9.09 -8.82
N ARG A 37 45.88 -8.99 -7.58
CA ARG A 37 45.79 -10.13 -6.67
C ARG A 37 44.79 -11.13 -7.24
N THR A 38 45.21 -12.38 -7.41
CA THR A 38 44.34 -13.49 -7.79
C THR A 38 43.90 -14.24 -6.54
N VAL A 39 42.62 -14.46 -6.39
CA VAL A 39 42.02 -15.23 -5.29
C VAL A 39 41.27 -16.40 -5.89
N SER A 40 41.65 -17.65 -5.49
CA SER A 40 40.91 -18.85 -5.88
C SER A 40 39.61 -18.97 -5.11
N LEU A 41 38.49 -19.21 -5.79
CA LEU A 41 37.14 -19.34 -5.27
C LEU A 41 36.47 -20.60 -5.81
N GLY A 42 37.00 -21.74 -5.46
CA GLY A 42 36.56 -23.05 -5.97
C GLY A 42 36.75 -23.17 -7.49
N PRO A 43 35.66 -23.33 -8.27
CA PRO A 43 35.77 -23.46 -9.73
C PRO A 43 36.01 -22.12 -10.45
N PHE A 44 36.21 -21.04 -9.72
CA PHE A 44 36.47 -19.70 -10.24
C PHE A 44 37.72 -19.07 -9.65
N SER A 45 38.25 -18.09 -10.34
CA SER A 45 39.33 -17.24 -9.85
C SER A 45 38.89 -15.78 -9.97
N LEU A 46 39.16 -14.99 -8.93
CA LEU A 46 38.91 -13.55 -8.93
C LEU A 46 40.25 -12.85 -9.20
N ILE A 47 40.34 -12.17 -10.35
CA ILE A 47 41.52 -11.40 -10.75
C ILE A 47 41.13 -9.91 -10.64
N GLY A 48 41.64 -9.24 -9.62
CA GLY A 48 41.14 -7.89 -9.27
C GLY A 48 39.65 -7.93 -8.90
N ARG A 49 38.79 -7.44 -9.77
CA ARG A 49 37.32 -7.51 -9.65
C ARG A 49 36.66 -8.39 -10.71
N THR A 50 37.46 -9.06 -11.56
CA THR A 50 36.95 -9.87 -12.66
C THR A 50 36.88 -11.34 -12.25
N LEU A 51 35.71 -11.93 -12.29
CA LEU A 51 35.49 -13.36 -12.07
C LEU A 51 35.75 -14.14 -13.37
N VAL A 52 36.64 -15.09 -13.32
CA VAL A 52 37.00 -15.95 -14.44
C VAL A 52 36.84 -17.43 -14.06
N PRO A 53 36.57 -18.37 -14.99
CA PRO A 53 36.65 -19.79 -14.73
C PRO A 53 38.10 -20.16 -14.33
N ALA A 54 38.26 -21.05 -13.34
CA ALA A 54 39.58 -21.45 -12.83
C ALA A 54 40.37 -22.24 -13.85
N SER A 55 39.72 -22.99 -14.75
CA SER A 55 40.35 -23.78 -15.81
C SER A 55 39.90 -23.31 -17.19
N GLU A 56 40.87 -23.27 -18.12
CA GLU A 56 40.58 -22.99 -19.54
C GLU A 56 39.78 -24.10 -20.23
N ASN A 57 39.87 -25.33 -19.72
CA ASN A 57 39.18 -26.50 -20.24
C ASN A 57 37.80 -26.72 -19.59
N ASP A 58 37.36 -25.79 -18.74
CA ASP A 58 36.05 -25.87 -18.09
C ASP A 58 34.95 -25.60 -19.14
N CYS A 59 34.34 -26.71 -19.63
CA CYS A 59 33.33 -26.67 -20.70
C CYS A 59 31.93 -26.24 -20.24
N GLY A 60 31.84 -25.50 -19.15
CA GLY A 60 30.60 -25.03 -18.62
C GLY A 60 29.89 -26.03 -17.72
N GLY A 61 30.03 -25.84 -16.43
CA GLY A 61 29.20 -26.54 -15.46
C GLY A 61 27.72 -26.23 -15.70
N GLY A 62 26.84 -27.13 -15.26
CA GLY A 62 25.40 -26.97 -15.35
C GLY A 62 24.87 -25.71 -14.63
N PRO A 63 23.56 -25.59 -14.49
CA PRO A 63 22.92 -24.41 -13.87
C PRO A 63 23.48 -24.05 -12.49
N ALA A 64 23.86 -25.03 -11.66
CA ALA A 64 24.46 -24.80 -10.35
C ALA A 64 25.79 -24.07 -10.42
N TYR A 65 26.64 -24.42 -11.41
CA TYR A 65 27.93 -23.75 -11.62
C TYR A 65 27.72 -22.27 -11.97
N ILE A 66 26.82 -22.00 -12.91
CA ILE A 66 26.49 -20.61 -13.31
C ILE A 66 25.83 -19.84 -12.16
N MET A 67 24.91 -20.46 -11.40
CA MET A 67 24.29 -19.86 -10.24
C MET A 67 25.33 -19.48 -9.18
N ASN A 68 26.35 -20.35 -8.96
CA ASN A 68 27.46 -20.06 -8.05
C ASN A 68 28.28 -18.85 -8.50
N ALA A 69 28.50 -18.67 -9.82
CA ALA A 69 29.15 -17.46 -10.34
C ALA A 69 28.40 -16.20 -9.98
N PHE A 70 27.06 -16.19 -10.05
CA PHE A 70 26.23 -15.06 -9.62
C PHE A 70 26.33 -14.81 -8.10
N GLY A 71 26.33 -15.88 -7.28
CA GLY A 71 26.52 -15.77 -5.83
C GLY A 71 27.89 -15.18 -5.44
N ILE A 72 28.95 -15.59 -6.13
CA ILE A 72 30.29 -15.02 -5.93
C ILE A 72 30.31 -13.54 -6.40
N ALA A 73 29.70 -13.25 -7.55
CA ALA A 73 29.61 -11.86 -8.05
C ALA A 73 28.88 -10.94 -7.08
N GLN A 74 27.79 -11.42 -6.46
CA GLN A 74 27.07 -10.68 -5.41
C GLN A 74 27.97 -10.38 -4.22
N SER A 75 28.59 -11.42 -3.63
CA SER A 75 29.34 -11.29 -2.38
C SER A 75 30.68 -10.56 -2.53
N ARG A 76 31.24 -10.51 -3.74
CA ARG A 76 32.55 -9.89 -4.04
C ARG A 76 32.45 -8.64 -4.89
N HIS A 77 31.23 -8.21 -5.26
CA HIS A 77 31.00 -7.12 -6.22
C HIS A 77 31.82 -7.31 -7.52
N ALA A 78 31.88 -8.57 -7.98
CA ALA A 78 32.69 -8.95 -9.12
C ALA A 78 31.93 -8.74 -10.44
N VAL A 79 32.70 -8.48 -11.51
CA VAL A 79 32.22 -8.45 -12.90
C VAL A 79 32.65 -9.74 -13.61
N PHE A 80 31.87 -10.20 -14.58
CA PHE A 80 32.19 -11.41 -15.32
C PHE A 80 33.19 -11.16 -16.45
N SER A 81 34.14 -12.06 -16.61
CA SER A 81 34.98 -12.11 -17.81
C SER A 81 34.16 -12.40 -19.06
N ASP A 82 34.68 -12.03 -20.24
CA ASP A 82 33.98 -12.29 -21.52
C ASP A 82 33.70 -13.76 -21.72
N ARG A 83 34.64 -14.63 -21.29
CA ARG A 83 34.48 -16.09 -21.32
C ARG A 83 33.32 -16.54 -20.42
N LEU A 84 33.25 -16.07 -19.18
CA LEU A 84 32.17 -16.44 -18.27
C LEU A 84 30.82 -15.93 -18.78
N LYS A 85 30.77 -14.72 -19.39
CA LYS A 85 29.58 -14.20 -20.07
C LYS A 85 29.15 -15.12 -21.23
N ALA A 86 30.09 -15.66 -22.00
CA ALA A 86 29.78 -16.62 -23.06
C ALA A 86 29.20 -17.92 -22.49
N MET A 87 29.85 -18.51 -21.47
CA MET A 87 29.36 -19.70 -20.78
C MET A 87 27.95 -19.52 -20.23
N ILE A 88 27.65 -18.36 -19.63
CA ILE A 88 26.31 -18.04 -19.13
C ILE A 88 25.31 -18.01 -20.29
N ARG A 89 25.64 -17.42 -21.45
CA ARG A 89 24.76 -17.38 -22.62
C ARG A 89 24.48 -18.75 -23.20
N GLU A 90 25.47 -19.63 -23.24
CA GLU A 90 25.39 -20.96 -23.82
C GLU A 90 24.77 -22.00 -22.88
N CYS A 91 24.75 -21.74 -21.57
CA CYS A 91 24.19 -22.64 -20.57
C CYS A 91 22.73 -22.97 -20.90
N ARG A 92 22.43 -24.21 -21.23
CA ARG A 92 21.08 -24.72 -21.42
C ARG A 92 20.53 -25.22 -20.09
N ILE A 93 19.31 -24.80 -19.74
CA ILE A 93 18.65 -25.20 -18.51
C ILE A 93 17.41 -26.00 -18.89
N GLY A 94 17.52 -27.33 -18.78
CA GLY A 94 16.39 -28.26 -18.87
C GLY A 94 15.62 -28.34 -17.55
N ASP A 95 14.58 -29.16 -17.49
CA ASP A 95 13.76 -29.30 -16.29
C ASP A 95 14.56 -29.89 -15.12
N ASP A 96 15.44 -30.83 -15.36
CA ASP A 96 16.34 -31.39 -14.32
C ASP A 96 17.26 -30.30 -13.74
N GLY A 97 17.78 -29.41 -14.60
CA GLY A 97 18.63 -28.31 -14.15
C GLY A 97 17.91 -27.24 -13.38
N ARG A 98 16.58 -27.06 -13.58
CA ARG A 98 15.74 -26.17 -12.79
C ARG A 98 15.37 -26.78 -11.44
N ARG A 99 15.42 -28.10 -11.32
CA ARG A 99 15.17 -28.88 -10.10
C ARG A 99 16.44 -29.23 -9.35
N ASP A 100 17.60 -28.82 -9.85
CA ASP A 100 18.88 -29.11 -9.21
C ASP A 100 18.97 -28.49 -7.81
N PRO A 101 19.04 -29.31 -6.74
CA PRO A 101 19.06 -28.80 -5.37
C PRO A 101 20.27 -27.90 -5.09
N ALA A 102 21.40 -28.11 -5.76
CA ALA A 102 22.59 -27.28 -5.62
C ALA A 102 22.36 -25.88 -6.21
N ALA A 103 21.70 -25.79 -7.38
CA ALA A 103 21.33 -24.52 -7.98
C ALA A 103 20.30 -23.78 -7.11
N SER A 104 19.29 -24.50 -6.58
CA SER A 104 18.28 -23.95 -5.68
C SER A 104 18.90 -23.40 -4.39
N ALA A 105 19.80 -24.14 -3.75
CA ALA A 105 20.47 -23.70 -2.53
C ALA A 105 21.27 -22.40 -2.73
N VAL A 106 21.99 -22.28 -3.84
CA VAL A 106 22.74 -21.06 -4.16
C VAL A 106 21.78 -19.91 -4.49
N PHE A 107 20.70 -20.16 -5.22
CA PHE A 107 19.68 -19.15 -5.52
C PHE A 107 19.05 -18.59 -4.25
N LEU A 108 18.65 -19.46 -3.31
CA LEU A 108 18.10 -19.03 -2.02
C LEU A 108 19.15 -18.29 -1.16
N SER A 109 20.43 -18.67 -1.26
CA SER A 109 21.52 -17.94 -0.62
C SER A 109 21.68 -16.53 -1.19
N ILE A 110 21.57 -16.36 -2.52
CA ILE A 110 21.55 -15.04 -3.18
C ILE A 110 20.39 -14.21 -2.65
N LEU A 111 19.19 -14.78 -2.60
CA LEU A 111 18.00 -14.08 -2.09
C LEU A 111 18.08 -13.75 -0.59
N ASN A 112 18.84 -14.52 0.18
CA ASN A 112 19.00 -14.29 1.62
C ASN A 112 20.03 -13.19 1.94
N ASN A 113 20.94 -12.90 1.02
CA ASN A 113 21.92 -11.83 1.16
C ASN A 113 21.37 -10.52 0.58
N PRO A 114 21.09 -9.49 1.41
CA PRO A 114 20.54 -8.24 0.90
C PRO A 114 21.56 -7.38 0.16
N ASP A 115 22.85 -7.62 0.39
CA ASP A 115 23.89 -6.83 -0.22
C ASP A 115 23.96 -7.09 -1.72
N ASN A 116 23.84 -6.06 -2.52
CA ASN A 116 23.92 -6.15 -3.98
C ASN A 116 22.88 -7.10 -4.63
N LEU A 117 21.74 -7.33 -3.96
CA LEU A 117 20.72 -8.28 -4.42
C LEU A 117 20.04 -7.81 -5.71
N SER A 118 19.61 -6.58 -5.75
CA SER A 118 18.93 -5.95 -6.90
C SER A 118 19.84 -6.00 -8.14
N GLU A 119 21.10 -5.61 -7.99
CA GLU A 119 22.09 -5.59 -9.05
C GLU A 119 22.40 -7.01 -9.56
N THR A 120 22.41 -8.00 -8.65
CA THR A 120 22.63 -9.40 -9.01
C THR A 120 21.45 -9.96 -9.80
N LEU A 121 20.22 -9.70 -9.40
CA LEU A 121 19.03 -10.11 -10.14
C LEU A 121 18.93 -9.40 -11.49
N GLU A 122 19.29 -8.12 -11.57
CA GLU A 122 19.42 -7.40 -12.85
C GLU A 122 20.48 -8.04 -13.75
N LEU A 123 21.63 -8.39 -13.20
CA LEU A 123 22.67 -9.10 -13.94
C LEU A 123 22.18 -10.45 -14.47
N MET A 124 21.46 -11.23 -13.64
CA MET A 124 20.85 -12.50 -14.06
C MET A 124 19.78 -12.28 -15.15
N LYS A 125 18.96 -11.22 -15.06
CA LYS A 125 17.96 -10.85 -16.07
C LYS A 125 18.63 -10.45 -17.37
N ASN A 126 19.63 -9.58 -17.35
CA ASN A 126 20.35 -9.08 -18.52
C ASN A 126 21.15 -10.18 -19.22
N ALA A 127 21.72 -11.12 -18.45
CA ALA A 127 22.34 -12.34 -18.99
C ALA A 127 21.31 -13.37 -19.51
N ARG A 128 20.02 -13.05 -19.47
CA ARG A 128 18.89 -13.95 -19.82
C ARG A 128 18.89 -15.27 -19.02
N PHE A 129 19.61 -15.31 -17.91
CA PHE A 129 19.68 -16.50 -17.06
C PHE A 129 18.45 -16.64 -16.18
N LEU A 130 18.00 -15.55 -15.55
CA LEU A 130 16.82 -15.54 -14.67
C LEU A 130 15.57 -16.12 -15.36
N GLY A 131 15.24 -15.67 -16.56
CA GLY A 131 14.07 -16.16 -17.31
C GLY A 131 14.24 -17.57 -17.92
N ARG A 132 15.45 -18.14 -17.92
CA ARG A 132 15.69 -19.56 -18.25
C ARG A 132 15.58 -20.45 -17.02
N TYR A 133 16.01 -19.96 -15.87
CA TYR A 133 15.89 -20.64 -14.59
C TYR A 133 14.46 -20.61 -14.05
N LEU A 134 13.80 -19.43 -14.16
CA LEU A 134 12.39 -19.20 -13.84
C LEU A 134 11.63 -18.82 -15.13
N PRO A 135 11.10 -19.79 -15.89
CA PRO A 135 10.38 -19.52 -17.15
C PRO A 135 9.17 -18.62 -16.96
N GLU A 136 8.53 -18.67 -15.80
CA GLU A 136 7.37 -17.85 -15.41
C GLU A 136 7.75 -16.36 -15.37
N PHE A 137 8.96 -16.03 -14.90
CA PHE A 137 9.46 -14.66 -14.95
C PHE A 137 9.64 -14.16 -16.40
N ARG A 138 9.98 -15.05 -17.33
CA ARG A 138 10.06 -14.71 -18.75
C ARG A 138 8.70 -14.27 -19.32
N ALA A 139 7.59 -14.79 -18.81
CA ALA A 139 6.24 -14.44 -19.27
C ALA A 139 5.90 -12.97 -19.01
N VAL A 140 6.43 -12.39 -17.92
CA VAL A 140 6.21 -10.99 -17.54
C VAL A 140 7.29 -10.04 -18.05
N GLN A 141 8.36 -10.53 -18.68
CA GLN A 141 9.41 -9.67 -19.23
C GLN A 141 8.87 -8.73 -20.29
N ALA A 142 9.19 -7.45 -20.15
CA ALA A 142 8.72 -6.36 -20.99
C ALA A 142 7.17 -6.28 -21.11
N LEU A 143 6.45 -6.90 -20.17
CA LEU A 143 4.99 -6.84 -20.11
C LEU A 143 4.59 -5.47 -19.56
N ALA A 144 4.09 -4.61 -20.43
CA ALA A 144 3.43 -3.37 -20.03
C ALA A 144 1.94 -3.66 -19.87
N ARG A 145 1.43 -3.48 -18.66
CA ARG A 145 -0.01 -3.38 -18.45
C ARG A 145 -0.44 -1.94 -18.70
N HIS A 146 -1.55 -1.79 -19.37
CA HIS A 146 -2.12 -0.46 -19.65
C HIS A 146 -2.83 0.04 -18.39
N ASP A 147 -2.03 0.27 -17.34
CA ASP A 147 -2.47 0.80 -16.08
C ASP A 147 -1.72 2.13 -15.87
N TYR A 148 -2.46 3.23 -15.64
CA TYR A 148 -1.90 4.59 -15.57
C TYR A 148 -0.91 4.80 -14.42
N TYR A 149 -0.81 3.82 -13.52
CA TYR A 149 0.04 3.91 -12.34
C TYR A 149 1.43 3.34 -12.56
N HIS A 150 1.55 2.31 -13.41
CA HIS A 150 2.83 1.63 -13.61
C HIS A 150 3.61 2.31 -14.74
N LEU A 151 4.61 3.11 -14.36
CA LEU A 151 5.57 3.67 -15.33
C LEU A 151 6.50 2.60 -15.91
N TYR A 152 6.56 1.44 -15.29
CA TYR A 152 7.51 0.39 -15.58
C TYR A 152 6.81 -0.86 -16.13
N THR A 153 7.55 -1.70 -16.84
CA THR A 153 7.11 -3.06 -17.16
C THR A 153 7.12 -3.92 -15.90
N VAL A 154 6.32 -5.01 -15.89
CA VAL A 154 6.17 -5.85 -14.70
C VAL A 154 7.51 -6.37 -14.19
N ASP A 155 8.41 -6.79 -15.07
CA ASP A 155 9.76 -7.24 -14.69
C ASP A 155 10.64 -6.13 -14.10
N GLU A 156 10.53 -4.90 -14.58
CA GLU A 156 11.23 -3.75 -14.00
C GLU A 156 10.64 -3.36 -12.65
N HIS A 157 9.31 -3.35 -12.52
CA HIS A 157 8.62 -3.10 -11.26
C HIS A 157 9.06 -4.09 -10.17
N ILE A 158 9.09 -5.39 -10.46
CA ILE A 158 9.55 -6.43 -9.53
C ILE A 158 10.98 -6.14 -9.04
N LEU A 159 11.90 -5.80 -9.93
CA LEU A 159 13.29 -5.51 -9.56
C LEU A 159 13.42 -4.19 -8.79
N LEU A 160 12.58 -3.20 -9.08
CA LEU A 160 12.50 -1.98 -8.29
C LEU A 160 11.98 -2.25 -6.87
N ALA A 161 10.99 -3.13 -6.70
CA ALA A 161 10.51 -3.55 -5.38
C ALA A 161 11.60 -4.24 -4.55
N ILE A 162 12.40 -5.12 -5.17
CA ILE A 162 13.60 -5.70 -4.54
C ILE A 162 14.59 -4.60 -4.13
N ARG A 163 14.82 -3.60 -4.98
CA ARG A 163 15.73 -2.47 -4.68
C ARG A 163 15.23 -1.63 -3.50
N GLN A 164 13.93 -1.42 -3.37
CA GLN A 164 13.34 -0.74 -2.21
C GLN A 164 13.61 -1.51 -0.91
N LEU A 165 13.44 -2.83 -0.91
CA LEU A 165 13.80 -3.66 0.25
C LEU A 165 15.29 -3.62 0.56
N GLN A 166 16.14 -3.73 -0.46
CA GLN A 166 17.59 -3.63 -0.29
C GLN A 166 17.99 -2.30 0.36
N GLY A 167 17.37 -1.19 -0.10
CA GLY A 167 17.59 0.14 0.48
C GLY A 167 17.15 0.25 1.95
N LEU A 168 16.09 -0.47 2.34
CA LEU A 168 15.71 -0.57 3.77
C LEU A 168 16.71 -1.39 4.58
N TRP A 169 17.16 -2.55 4.07
CA TRP A 169 18.15 -3.40 4.73
C TRP A 169 19.48 -2.67 4.97
N SER A 170 19.93 -1.89 3.99
CA SER A 170 21.19 -1.12 4.05
C SER A 170 21.06 0.20 4.81
N GLY A 171 19.85 0.60 5.20
CA GLY A 171 19.59 1.89 5.87
C GLY A 171 19.74 3.10 4.95
N GLN A 172 19.86 2.93 3.64
CA GLN A 172 19.97 4.03 2.67
C GLN A 172 18.66 4.79 2.49
N ILE A 173 17.52 4.13 2.71
CA ILE A 173 16.20 4.74 2.61
C ILE A 173 15.75 5.13 4.02
N PRO A 174 15.38 6.42 4.24
CA PRO A 174 14.73 6.84 5.47
C PRO A 174 13.40 6.08 5.63
N ALA A 175 13.25 5.33 6.71
CA ALA A 175 12.08 4.51 6.93
C ALA A 175 11.43 4.85 8.27
N LEU A 176 10.11 4.65 8.37
CA LEU A 176 9.38 4.67 9.61
C LEU A 176 9.98 3.65 10.60
N THR A 177 9.92 3.96 11.88
CA THR A 177 10.41 3.06 12.94
C THR A 177 9.78 1.68 12.84
N SER A 178 8.48 1.61 12.54
CA SER A 178 7.74 0.35 12.36
C SER A 178 8.27 -0.54 11.24
N LEU A 179 8.69 0.04 10.09
CA LEU A 179 9.33 -0.72 9.00
C LEU A 179 10.68 -1.29 9.43
N ARG A 180 11.48 -0.50 10.16
CA ARG A 180 12.78 -0.96 10.71
C ARG A 180 12.61 -2.08 11.72
N ASP A 181 11.61 -1.98 12.59
CA ASP A 181 11.33 -2.99 13.60
C ASP A 181 10.79 -4.28 12.98
N ALA A 182 9.93 -4.17 11.94
CA ALA A 182 9.50 -5.31 11.15
C ALA A 182 10.69 -6.03 10.49
N LEU A 183 11.64 -5.27 9.90
CA LEU A 183 12.86 -5.83 9.31
C LEU A 183 13.72 -6.62 10.30
N LYS A 184 13.92 -6.09 11.52
CA LYS A 184 14.74 -6.74 12.57
C LYS A 184 14.21 -8.13 12.95
N GLY A 185 12.89 -8.35 12.86
CA GLY A 185 12.25 -9.62 13.17
C GLY A 185 12.48 -10.72 12.12
N ILE A 186 12.83 -10.37 10.90
CA ILE A 186 12.92 -11.34 9.80
C ILE A 186 14.22 -12.14 9.85
N LYS A 187 14.10 -13.43 10.15
CA LYS A 187 15.23 -14.36 10.22
C LYS A 187 15.61 -14.91 8.83
N LYS A 188 14.62 -15.28 8.00
CA LYS A 188 14.78 -15.85 6.68
C LYS A 188 14.44 -14.81 5.61
N ARG A 189 15.40 -13.95 5.26
CA ARG A 189 15.19 -12.85 4.29
C ARG A 189 14.81 -13.37 2.90
N TRP A 190 15.29 -14.54 2.52
CA TRP A 190 15.00 -15.15 1.23
C TRP A 190 13.51 -15.39 1.01
N ILE A 191 12.69 -15.65 2.07
CA ILE A 191 11.24 -15.84 1.96
C ILE A 191 10.60 -14.55 1.44
N LEU A 192 10.90 -13.42 2.09
CA LEU A 192 10.37 -12.11 1.67
C LEU A 192 10.86 -11.72 0.27
N ASN A 193 12.17 -11.86 0.01
CA ASN A 193 12.74 -11.49 -1.29
C ASN A 193 12.22 -12.39 -2.42
N LEU A 194 11.98 -13.68 -2.16
CA LEU A 194 11.34 -14.59 -3.11
C LEU A 194 9.87 -14.18 -3.33
N ALA A 195 9.13 -13.90 -2.28
CA ALA A 195 7.75 -13.42 -2.41
C ALA A 195 7.67 -12.14 -3.24
N VAL A 196 8.55 -11.16 -3.01
CA VAL A 196 8.63 -9.94 -3.84
C VAL A 196 9.04 -10.24 -5.29
N LEU A 197 9.94 -11.19 -5.52
CA LEU A 197 10.31 -11.58 -6.89
C LEU A 197 9.14 -12.22 -7.66
N LEU A 198 8.23 -12.89 -6.96
CA LEU A 198 7.15 -13.68 -7.56
C LEU A 198 5.76 -13.03 -7.50
N HIS A 199 5.55 -11.97 -6.68
CA HIS A 199 4.21 -11.46 -6.33
C HIS A 199 3.35 -11.10 -7.56
N ASP A 200 3.98 -10.59 -8.59
CA ASP A 200 3.33 -10.07 -9.80
C ASP A 200 3.42 -11.00 -11.03
N LEU A 201 3.93 -12.23 -10.87
CA LEU A 201 3.99 -13.18 -12.00
C LEU A 201 2.61 -13.56 -12.52
N GLY A 202 1.58 -13.51 -11.68
CA GLY A 202 0.18 -13.69 -12.08
C GLY A 202 -0.32 -12.66 -13.08
N LYS A 203 0.32 -11.50 -13.21
CA LYS A 203 -0.01 -10.49 -14.23
C LYS A 203 0.22 -10.96 -15.68
N ALA A 204 0.91 -12.08 -15.89
CA ALA A 204 0.94 -12.75 -17.20
C ALA A 204 -0.45 -13.21 -17.66
N TYR A 205 -1.37 -13.46 -16.73
CA TYR A 205 -2.75 -13.82 -16.98
C TYR A 205 -3.64 -12.57 -17.00
N ARG A 206 -4.81 -12.64 -17.68
CA ARG A 206 -5.65 -11.44 -17.89
C ARG A 206 -6.58 -11.14 -16.72
N THR A 207 -6.93 -12.14 -15.96
CA THR A 207 -7.90 -12.07 -14.86
C THR A 207 -7.33 -12.74 -13.63
N ASP A 208 -7.76 -12.32 -12.43
CA ASP A 208 -7.49 -12.98 -11.15
C ASP A 208 -5.98 -13.26 -10.91
N HIS A 209 -5.17 -12.20 -11.06
CA HIS A 209 -3.71 -12.33 -11.03
C HIS A 209 -3.16 -12.76 -9.67
N GLU A 210 -3.88 -12.48 -8.57
CA GLU A 210 -3.48 -12.92 -7.22
C GLU A 210 -3.59 -14.44 -7.07
N ARG A 211 -4.71 -15.02 -7.53
CA ARG A 211 -4.90 -16.46 -7.51
C ARG A 211 -3.92 -17.18 -8.43
N HIS A 212 -3.81 -16.72 -9.68
CA HIS A 212 -2.86 -17.29 -10.65
C HIS A 212 -1.41 -17.10 -10.19
N GLY A 213 -1.09 -15.97 -9.55
CA GLY A 213 0.21 -15.73 -8.93
C GLY A 213 0.54 -16.76 -7.86
N GLY A 214 -0.44 -17.11 -7.01
CA GLY A 214 -0.31 -18.17 -6.02
C GLY A 214 -0.06 -19.55 -6.65
N GLU A 215 -0.84 -19.92 -7.67
CA GLU A 215 -0.70 -21.20 -8.39
C GLU A 215 0.68 -21.31 -9.08
N VAL A 216 1.16 -20.25 -9.71
CA VAL A 216 2.49 -20.17 -10.32
C VAL A 216 3.58 -20.28 -9.26
N ALA A 217 3.41 -19.62 -8.13
CA ALA A 217 4.36 -19.69 -7.02
C ALA A 217 4.50 -21.11 -6.47
N GLU A 218 3.39 -21.83 -6.25
CA GLU A 218 3.40 -23.22 -5.80
C GLU A 218 4.27 -24.09 -6.72
N GLN A 219 4.09 -23.99 -8.05
CA GLN A 219 4.90 -24.72 -9.03
C GLN A 219 6.40 -24.38 -8.95
N ILE A 220 6.74 -23.12 -8.71
CA ILE A 220 8.13 -22.68 -8.56
C ILE A 220 8.71 -23.22 -7.26
N LEU A 221 7.97 -23.14 -6.15
CA LEU A 221 8.42 -23.60 -4.83
C LEU A 221 8.66 -25.11 -4.81
N ASP A 222 7.75 -25.90 -5.39
CA ASP A 222 7.91 -27.35 -5.57
C ASP A 222 9.18 -27.67 -6.36
N ARG A 223 9.42 -26.92 -7.44
CA ARG A 223 10.61 -27.09 -8.28
C ARG A 223 11.90 -26.73 -7.57
N LEU A 224 11.88 -25.72 -6.70
CA LEU A 224 13.02 -25.32 -5.86
C LEU A 224 13.21 -26.22 -4.64
N GLY A 225 12.31 -27.19 -4.39
CA GLY A 225 12.36 -28.07 -3.24
C GLY A 225 12.01 -27.40 -1.91
N ILE A 226 11.25 -26.30 -1.96
CA ILE A 226 10.77 -25.57 -0.77
C ILE A 226 9.46 -26.21 -0.32
N VAL A 227 9.40 -26.67 0.93
CA VAL A 227 8.28 -27.41 1.51
C VAL A 227 7.92 -26.89 2.91
N GLY A 228 6.74 -27.29 3.40
CA GLY A 228 6.28 -27.00 4.76
C GLY A 228 5.99 -25.52 5.01
N GLU A 229 6.28 -25.04 6.20
CA GLU A 229 5.93 -23.68 6.66
C GLU A 229 6.52 -22.57 5.76
N ASP A 230 7.72 -22.76 5.25
CA ASP A 230 8.38 -21.79 4.37
C ASP A 230 7.62 -21.67 3.02
N HIS A 231 7.18 -22.80 2.45
CA HIS A 231 6.33 -22.86 1.26
C HIS A 231 5.02 -22.09 1.49
N ASP A 232 4.30 -22.46 2.55
CA ASP A 232 2.99 -21.85 2.87
C ASP A 232 3.10 -20.35 3.09
N ARG A 233 4.20 -19.90 3.69
CA ARG A 233 4.46 -18.47 3.94
C ARG A 233 4.69 -17.68 2.65
N VAL A 234 5.48 -18.20 1.71
CA VAL A 234 5.66 -17.54 0.41
C VAL A 234 4.34 -17.46 -0.35
N VAL A 235 3.57 -18.56 -0.41
CA VAL A 235 2.26 -18.60 -1.08
C VAL A 235 1.29 -17.62 -0.42
N PHE A 236 1.25 -17.58 0.92
CA PHE A 236 0.45 -16.61 1.68
C PHE A 236 0.77 -15.17 1.28
N LEU A 237 2.05 -14.81 1.26
CA LEU A 237 2.49 -13.45 0.91
C LEU A 237 2.05 -13.06 -0.50
N ILE A 238 2.20 -13.96 -1.47
CA ILE A 238 1.83 -13.68 -2.86
C ILE A 238 0.32 -13.55 -3.03
N ARG A 239 -0.48 -14.45 -2.43
CA ARG A 239 -1.94 -14.40 -2.52
C ARG A 239 -2.55 -13.18 -1.82
N ASN A 240 -1.85 -12.61 -0.84
CA ASN A 240 -2.37 -11.52 -0.02
C ASN A 240 -1.60 -10.21 -0.19
N HIS A 241 -0.74 -10.07 -1.22
CA HIS A 241 0.14 -8.91 -1.35
C HIS A 241 -0.60 -7.57 -1.46
N LEU A 242 -1.83 -7.55 -2.01
CA LEU A 242 -2.68 -6.36 -2.09
C LEU A 242 -3.56 -6.13 -0.85
N LEU A 243 -3.70 -7.13 0.04
CA LEU A 243 -4.65 -7.10 1.14
C LEU A 243 -4.37 -5.95 2.12
N MET A 244 -3.11 -5.77 2.54
CA MET A 244 -2.77 -4.68 3.47
C MET A 244 -2.99 -3.31 2.86
N SER A 245 -2.63 -3.12 1.59
CA SER A 245 -2.88 -1.88 0.87
C SER A 245 -4.38 -1.58 0.78
N SER A 246 -5.17 -2.57 0.38
CA SER A 246 -6.62 -2.44 0.28
C SER A 246 -7.27 -2.11 1.63
N LEU A 247 -6.99 -2.89 2.68
CA LEU A 247 -7.60 -2.69 4.00
C LEU A 247 -7.21 -1.33 4.61
N SER A 248 -5.93 -0.96 4.55
CA SER A 248 -5.47 0.29 5.16
C SER A 248 -6.12 1.53 4.52
N GLN A 249 -6.38 1.48 3.23
CA GLN A 249 -6.94 2.59 2.48
C GLN A 249 -8.48 2.59 2.45
N ARG A 250 -9.13 1.44 2.46
CA ARG A 250 -10.58 1.30 2.22
C ARG A 250 -11.39 0.94 3.46
N ARG A 251 -10.78 0.41 4.53
CA ARG A 251 -11.53 -0.01 5.72
C ARG A 251 -11.27 0.89 6.91
N GLU A 252 -12.29 1.02 7.76
CA GLU A 252 -12.18 1.79 9.00
C GLU A 252 -11.41 0.97 10.06
N LEU A 253 -10.16 1.37 10.30
CA LEU A 253 -9.25 0.65 11.20
C LEU A 253 -9.58 0.83 12.70
N SER A 254 -10.55 1.66 13.03
CA SER A 254 -11.14 1.71 14.37
C SER A 254 -12.21 0.62 14.58
N ASP A 255 -12.71 0.02 13.51
CA ASP A 255 -13.58 -1.14 13.62
C ASP A 255 -12.77 -2.39 13.99
N ARG A 256 -13.10 -2.97 15.15
CA ARG A 256 -12.40 -4.14 15.71
C ARG A 256 -12.51 -5.37 14.82
N ARG A 257 -13.62 -5.51 14.12
CA ARG A 257 -13.85 -6.64 13.24
C ARG A 257 -12.84 -6.66 12.09
N VAL A 258 -12.55 -5.51 11.51
CA VAL A 258 -11.51 -5.35 10.47
C VAL A 258 -10.15 -5.88 10.96
N ILE A 259 -9.74 -5.49 12.16
CA ILE A 259 -8.45 -5.92 12.74
C ILE A 259 -8.48 -7.41 13.11
N SER A 260 -9.58 -7.88 13.72
CA SER A 260 -9.74 -9.29 14.10
C SER A 260 -9.74 -10.22 12.88
N ASP A 261 -10.48 -9.87 11.82
CA ASP A 261 -10.54 -10.66 10.60
C ASP A 261 -9.21 -10.67 9.88
N PHE A 262 -8.55 -9.52 9.77
CA PHE A 262 -7.22 -9.42 9.19
C PHE A 262 -6.19 -10.23 9.98
N SER A 263 -6.22 -10.20 11.33
CA SER A 263 -5.31 -10.99 12.16
C SER A 263 -5.52 -12.50 12.00
N ARG A 264 -6.77 -12.97 11.78
CA ARG A 264 -7.03 -14.38 11.45
C ARG A 264 -6.44 -14.81 10.11
N VAL A 265 -6.45 -13.91 9.11
CA VAL A 265 -5.82 -14.17 7.80
C VAL A 265 -4.30 -14.21 7.94
N VAL A 266 -3.72 -13.24 8.64
CA VAL A 266 -2.26 -13.11 8.79
C VAL A 266 -1.67 -14.20 9.69
N ARG A 267 -2.38 -14.60 10.74
CA ARG A 267 -2.10 -15.69 11.70
C ARG A 267 -0.97 -15.40 12.67
N ASP A 268 0.17 -14.90 12.23
CA ASP A 268 1.36 -14.70 13.07
C ASP A 268 2.09 -13.39 12.77
N ARG A 269 3.01 -13.04 13.67
CA ARG A 269 3.82 -11.82 13.60
C ARG A 269 4.74 -11.79 12.38
N ASP A 270 5.31 -12.93 12.00
CA ASP A 270 6.26 -13.00 10.89
C ASP A 270 5.56 -12.76 9.56
N ASN A 271 4.37 -13.37 9.36
CA ASN A 271 3.53 -13.12 8.20
C ASN A 271 3.12 -11.64 8.13
N LEU A 272 2.72 -11.03 9.25
CA LEU A 272 2.36 -9.62 9.32
C LEU A 272 3.54 -8.72 8.95
N ALA A 273 4.72 -8.98 9.52
CA ALA A 273 5.92 -8.19 9.25
C ALA A 273 6.35 -8.29 7.78
N MET A 274 6.37 -9.51 7.23
CA MET A 274 6.73 -9.73 5.83
C MET A 274 5.71 -9.12 4.86
N LEU A 275 4.41 -9.24 5.14
CA LEU A 275 3.36 -8.64 4.32
C LEU A 275 3.42 -7.11 4.34
N TYR A 276 3.70 -6.50 5.50
CA TYR A 276 3.91 -5.05 5.64
C TYR A 276 5.08 -4.55 4.78
N LEU A 277 6.21 -5.27 4.82
CA LEU A 277 7.40 -4.93 4.04
C LEU A 277 7.21 -5.16 2.54
N LEU A 278 6.52 -6.23 2.15
CA LEU A 278 6.16 -6.50 0.76
C LEU A 278 5.26 -5.39 0.22
N THR A 279 4.21 -5.02 0.96
CA THR A 279 3.28 -3.94 0.58
C THR A 279 4.01 -2.59 0.43
N TYR A 280 4.95 -2.28 1.35
CA TYR A 280 5.81 -1.10 1.22
C TYR A 280 6.63 -1.14 -0.08
N ALA A 281 7.30 -2.27 -0.34
CA ALA A 281 8.18 -2.42 -1.50
C ALA A 281 7.40 -2.30 -2.81
N ASP A 282 6.24 -2.95 -2.89
CA ASP A 282 5.34 -2.92 -4.03
C ASP A 282 4.88 -1.49 -4.35
N ILE A 283 4.26 -0.79 -3.38
CA ILE A 283 3.79 0.59 -3.58
C ILE A 283 4.94 1.53 -3.96
N SER A 284 6.09 1.41 -3.29
CA SER A 284 7.25 2.27 -3.55
C SER A 284 7.90 2.05 -4.91
N ALA A 285 7.66 0.89 -5.54
CA ALA A 285 8.17 0.54 -6.86
C ALA A 285 7.27 0.98 -8.02
N VAL A 286 6.06 1.43 -7.77
CA VAL A 286 5.11 1.85 -8.82
C VAL A 286 5.61 3.09 -9.56
N ASN A 287 5.96 4.13 -8.82
CA ASN A 287 6.57 5.38 -9.30
C ASN A 287 7.12 6.19 -8.12
N ALA A 288 7.84 7.28 -8.40
CA ALA A 288 8.49 8.09 -7.38
C ALA A 288 7.53 8.77 -6.37
N THR A 289 6.27 8.93 -6.71
CA THR A 289 5.25 9.62 -5.91
C THR A 289 4.17 8.68 -5.34
N ALA A 290 4.24 7.38 -5.63
CA ALA A 290 3.23 6.40 -5.20
C ALA A 290 3.24 6.16 -3.69
N TRP A 291 4.42 6.18 -3.07
CA TRP A 291 4.58 6.10 -1.62
C TRP A 291 4.47 7.48 -0.99
N THR A 292 3.27 7.85 -0.60
CA THR A 292 3.01 9.12 0.10
C THR A 292 3.13 8.94 1.62
N GLN A 293 3.39 10.04 2.33
CA GLN A 293 3.39 10.05 3.79
C GLN A 293 2.02 9.60 4.36
N TRP A 294 0.94 9.95 3.67
CA TRP A 294 -0.40 9.50 4.00
C TRP A 294 -0.55 7.98 3.96
N LYS A 295 -0.17 7.33 2.85
CA LYS A 295 -0.19 5.86 2.71
C LYS A 295 0.69 5.18 3.75
N ALA A 296 1.85 5.77 4.04
CA ALA A 296 2.75 5.29 5.08
C ALA A 296 2.09 5.24 6.47
N VAL A 297 1.37 6.31 6.86
CA VAL A 297 0.66 6.40 8.14
C VAL A 297 -0.48 5.39 8.22
N LEU A 298 -1.27 5.23 7.15
CA LEU A 298 -2.38 4.26 7.12
C LEU A 298 -1.88 2.82 7.23
N LEU A 299 -0.85 2.47 6.48
CA LEU A 299 -0.29 1.13 6.49
C LEU A 299 0.35 0.81 7.84
N GLN A 300 1.03 1.80 8.45
CA GLN A 300 1.58 1.68 9.80
C GLN A 300 0.49 1.48 10.85
N ASP A 301 -0.62 2.22 10.77
CA ASP A 301 -1.73 2.10 11.72
C ASP A 301 -2.34 0.68 11.68
N LEU A 302 -2.57 0.14 10.48
CA LEU A 302 -3.03 -1.25 10.31
C LEU A 302 -2.02 -2.24 10.90
N TYR A 303 -0.72 -2.09 10.59
CA TYR A 303 0.34 -2.95 11.10
C TYR A 303 0.38 -2.98 12.63
N LEU A 304 0.42 -1.80 13.28
CA LEU A 304 0.54 -1.70 14.73
C LEU A 304 -0.70 -2.21 15.46
N LYS A 305 -1.90 -1.93 14.96
CA LYS A 305 -3.16 -2.44 15.54
C LYS A 305 -3.25 -3.95 15.43
N THR A 306 -2.87 -4.52 14.28
CA THR A 306 -2.88 -5.97 14.09
C THR A 306 -1.81 -6.67 14.92
N LEU A 307 -0.60 -6.09 15.00
CA LEU A 307 0.47 -6.61 15.84
C LEU A 307 0.03 -6.67 17.32
N ASN A 308 -0.55 -5.58 17.82
CA ASN A 308 -1.08 -5.53 19.16
C ASN A 308 -2.20 -6.58 19.39
N HIS A 309 -3.09 -6.78 18.41
CA HIS A 309 -4.14 -7.79 18.50
C HIS A 309 -3.57 -9.22 18.55
N LEU A 310 -2.56 -9.53 17.73
CA LEU A 310 -1.90 -10.84 17.71
C LEU A 310 -1.15 -11.15 19.02
N GLU A 311 -0.57 -10.12 19.64
CA GLU A 311 0.17 -10.27 20.91
C GLU A 311 -0.76 -10.41 22.12
N THR A 312 -2.02 -9.95 22.01
CA THR A 312 -2.96 -9.85 23.14
C THR A 312 -4.05 -10.93 23.13
N SER A 313 -4.13 -11.77 22.14
CA SER A 313 -5.28 -12.63 21.81
C SER A 313 -5.67 -13.72 22.83
N ALA A 314 -5.01 -13.83 24.00
CA ALA A 314 -5.31 -14.88 24.98
C ALA A 314 -6.39 -14.53 26.04
N GLN A 315 -6.83 -13.23 26.19
CA GLN A 315 -7.74 -12.79 27.27
C GLN A 315 -8.68 -11.64 26.86
N ALA A 316 -9.22 -11.67 25.66
CA ALA A 316 -9.71 -10.49 24.94
C ALA A 316 -10.90 -9.69 25.52
N VAL A 317 -11.76 -10.25 26.34
CA VAL A 317 -12.99 -9.57 26.81
C VAL A 317 -12.76 -8.76 28.10
N GLU A 318 -12.06 -9.33 29.07
CA GLU A 318 -11.70 -8.61 30.31
C GLU A 318 -10.70 -7.48 30.05
N GLU A 319 -9.82 -7.68 29.09
CA GLU A 319 -8.80 -6.69 28.70
C GLU A 319 -9.38 -5.46 27.97
N GLU A 320 -10.50 -5.57 27.26
CA GLU A 320 -11.10 -4.40 26.61
C GLU A 320 -11.68 -3.42 27.59
N GLN A 321 -12.37 -3.92 28.60
CA GLN A 321 -12.90 -3.09 29.66
C GLN A 321 -11.77 -2.44 30.46
N ALA A 322 -10.69 -3.19 30.70
CA ALA A 322 -9.47 -2.64 31.28
C ALA A 322 -8.80 -1.57 30.39
N ARG A 323 -8.78 -1.76 29.07
CA ARG A 323 -8.27 -0.75 28.10
C ARG A 323 -9.14 0.51 28.06
N LEU A 324 -10.45 0.38 28.06
CA LEU A 324 -11.37 1.51 28.11
C LEU A 324 -11.19 2.32 29.39
N ILE A 325 -11.07 1.64 30.54
CA ILE A 325 -10.75 2.26 31.84
C ILE A 325 -9.40 2.97 31.76
N ALA A 326 -8.36 2.30 31.29
CA ALA A 326 -7.02 2.88 31.16
C ALA A 326 -6.98 4.08 30.18
N ALA A 327 -7.70 4.03 29.07
CA ALA A 327 -7.85 5.15 28.15
C ALA A 327 -8.55 6.32 28.83
N SER A 328 -9.66 6.06 29.52
CA SER A 328 -10.41 7.08 30.28
C SER A 328 -9.57 7.73 31.37
N VAL A 329 -8.77 6.95 32.09
CA VAL A 329 -7.82 7.46 33.11
C VAL A 329 -6.78 8.38 32.48
N ARG A 330 -6.19 7.97 31.34
CA ARG A 330 -5.20 8.80 30.61
C ARG A 330 -5.82 10.13 30.15
N ILE A 331 -7.05 10.07 29.61
CA ILE A 331 -7.77 11.28 29.18
C ILE A 331 -8.03 12.20 30.36
N ARG A 332 -8.57 11.67 31.49
CA ARG A 332 -8.79 12.46 32.71
C ARG A 332 -7.52 13.12 33.20
N SER A 333 -6.43 12.37 33.31
CA SER A 333 -5.15 12.91 33.76
C SER A 333 -4.62 14.02 32.85
N ALA A 334 -4.73 13.88 31.53
CA ALA A 334 -4.25 14.85 30.58
C ALA A 334 -5.15 16.09 30.46
N ALA A 335 -6.45 15.95 30.71
CA ALA A 335 -7.43 17.05 30.68
C ALA A 335 -7.55 17.80 32.01
N GLN A 336 -6.99 17.23 33.09
CA GLN A 336 -6.98 17.82 34.42
C GLN A 336 -6.27 19.19 34.41
N GLY A 337 -6.91 20.20 34.99
CA GLY A 337 -6.40 21.58 34.97
C GLY A 337 -6.74 22.39 33.71
N LEU A 338 -7.19 21.73 32.63
CA LEU A 338 -7.68 22.40 31.42
C LEU A 338 -9.21 22.55 31.43
N PHE A 339 -9.93 21.57 31.99
CA PHE A 339 -11.39 21.54 32.07
C PHE A 339 -11.85 21.14 33.47
N SER A 340 -13.12 21.43 33.80
CA SER A 340 -13.71 20.93 35.04
C SER A 340 -13.89 19.41 35.00
N GLN A 341 -13.85 18.75 36.17
CA GLN A 341 -14.08 17.30 36.25
C GLN A 341 -15.43 16.91 35.62
N GLN A 342 -16.45 17.77 35.80
CA GLN A 342 -17.76 17.55 35.26
C GLN A 342 -17.77 17.59 33.72
N ASP A 343 -17.05 18.53 33.10
CA ASP A 343 -16.93 18.60 31.62
C ASP A 343 -16.29 17.31 31.07
N ILE A 344 -15.20 16.84 31.71
CA ILE A 344 -14.47 15.65 31.30
C ILE A 344 -15.35 14.39 31.44
N ASP A 345 -16.00 14.21 32.58
CA ASP A 345 -16.83 13.02 32.83
C ASP A 345 -18.08 13.02 31.94
N SER A 346 -18.71 14.17 31.75
CA SER A 346 -19.85 14.30 30.84
C SER A 346 -19.47 13.95 29.39
N PHE A 347 -18.30 14.37 28.95
CA PHE A 347 -17.78 14.01 27.62
C PHE A 347 -17.53 12.50 27.49
N LEU A 348 -16.81 11.90 28.46
CA LEU A 348 -16.48 10.47 28.41
C LEU A 348 -17.74 9.57 28.45
N VAL A 349 -18.77 9.96 29.19
CA VAL A 349 -20.05 9.22 29.25
C VAL A 349 -20.84 9.38 27.96
N ALA A 350 -20.77 10.55 27.32
CA ALA A 350 -21.52 10.85 26.11
C ALA A 350 -20.91 10.20 24.86
N MET A 351 -19.58 10.05 24.79
CA MET A 351 -18.92 9.51 23.60
C MET A 351 -19.00 7.98 23.52
N PRO A 352 -19.03 7.39 22.30
CA PRO A 352 -18.94 5.95 22.11
C PRO A 352 -17.62 5.37 22.62
N ASP A 353 -17.63 4.13 23.10
CA ASP A 353 -16.43 3.44 23.61
C ASP A 353 -15.33 3.36 22.53
N GLN A 354 -15.68 3.10 21.28
CA GLN A 354 -14.76 3.11 20.16
C GLN A 354 -14.05 4.46 19.97
N TYR A 355 -14.76 5.56 20.16
CA TYR A 355 -14.16 6.89 20.11
C TYR A 355 -13.07 7.03 21.21
N ILE A 356 -13.38 6.63 22.44
CA ILE A 356 -12.45 6.73 23.59
C ILE A 356 -11.23 5.85 23.41
N LEU A 357 -11.41 4.66 22.87
CA LEU A 357 -10.31 3.69 22.64
C LEU A 357 -9.36 4.11 21.52
N TYR A 358 -9.87 4.71 20.45
CA TYR A 358 -9.12 4.90 19.20
C TYR A 358 -8.80 6.36 18.87
N THR A 359 -9.32 7.32 19.64
CA THR A 359 -8.98 8.74 19.48
C THR A 359 -7.77 9.09 20.38
N SER A 360 -6.78 9.76 19.81
CA SER A 360 -5.62 10.18 20.59
C SER A 360 -5.99 11.21 21.66
N VAL A 361 -5.33 11.14 22.81
CA VAL A 361 -5.65 11.97 23.98
C VAL A 361 -5.67 13.47 23.66
N HIS A 362 -4.72 13.97 22.87
CA HIS A 362 -4.69 15.39 22.49
C HIS A 362 -5.92 15.80 21.66
N LYS A 363 -6.41 14.94 20.75
CA LYS A 363 -7.65 15.20 20.00
C LYS A 363 -8.87 15.22 20.91
N VAL A 364 -8.92 14.30 21.87
CA VAL A 364 -10.00 14.26 22.86
C VAL A 364 -10.04 15.58 23.64
N ILE A 365 -8.89 16.11 24.06
CA ILE A 365 -8.78 17.40 24.74
C ILE A 365 -9.33 18.54 23.86
N ASP A 366 -8.95 18.59 22.58
CA ASP A 366 -9.48 19.58 21.63
C ASP A 366 -11.01 19.45 21.50
N HIS A 367 -11.51 18.21 21.38
CA HIS A 367 -12.94 17.95 21.22
C HIS A 367 -13.78 18.29 22.46
N ILE A 368 -13.22 18.05 23.68
CA ILE A 368 -13.85 18.54 24.94
C ILE A 368 -14.00 20.06 24.87
N GLY A 369 -12.95 20.78 24.46
CA GLY A 369 -12.98 22.22 24.30
C GLY A 369 -13.99 22.72 23.28
N MET A 370 -14.17 21.96 22.16
CA MET A 370 -15.18 22.28 21.14
C MET A 370 -16.60 22.06 21.67
N MET A 371 -16.88 20.93 22.32
CA MET A 371 -18.18 20.62 22.89
C MET A 371 -18.59 21.65 23.98
N LYS A 372 -17.62 22.10 24.79
CA LYS A 372 -17.84 23.11 25.82
C LYS A 372 -18.29 24.46 25.24
N ARG A 373 -17.81 24.84 24.03
CA ARG A 373 -18.20 26.09 23.36
C ARG A 373 -19.50 25.97 22.57
N LEU A 374 -19.94 24.74 22.26
CA LEU A 374 -21.09 24.51 21.38
C LEU A 374 -22.40 25.14 21.82
N PRO A 375 -22.79 25.21 23.14
CA PRO A 375 -23.99 25.86 23.57
C PRO A 375 -24.06 27.37 23.18
N ASP A 376 -22.92 28.04 23.19
CA ASP A 376 -22.82 29.46 22.88
C ASP A 376 -22.67 29.73 21.37
N GLU A 377 -21.88 28.90 20.67
CA GLU A 377 -21.51 29.09 19.26
C GLU A 377 -22.42 28.33 18.28
N GLN A 378 -23.16 27.30 18.72
CA GLN A 378 -24.01 26.38 17.94
C GLN A 378 -23.27 25.59 16.86
N LEU A 379 -22.10 26.03 16.41
CA LEU A 379 -21.23 25.39 15.42
C LEU A 379 -19.79 25.82 15.68
N VAL A 380 -18.96 24.87 16.03
CA VAL A 380 -17.51 25.07 16.26
C VAL A 380 -16.73 24.39 15.15
N ILE A 381 -15.88 25.16 14.46
CA ILE A 381 -15.04 24.66 13.35
C ILE A 381 -13.59 24.97 13.68
N GLN A 382 -12.75 23.95 13.67
CA GLN A 382 -11.30 24.06 13.89
C GLN A 382 -10.53 23.36 12.79
N HIS A 383 -9.30 23.79 12.53
CA HIS A 383 -8.37 23.05 11.69
C HIS A 383 -7.00 22.96 12.38
N ARG A 384 -6.27 21.90 12.07
CA ARG A 384 -4.91 21.67 12.55
C ARG A 384 -4.06 21.02 11.47
N HIS A 385 -2.88 21.57 11.22
CA HIS A 385 -1.92 21.00 10.29
C HIS A 385 -1.12 19.88 10.96
N TYR A 386 -0.90 18.79 10.22
CA TYR A 386 -0.06 17.67 10.60
C TYR A 386 1.04 17.48 9.54
N PRO A 387 2.12 18.28 9.58
CA PRO A 387 3.19 18.23 8.57
C PRO A 387 3.83 16.85 8.46
N GLU A 388 4.02 16.20 9.59
CA GLU A 388 4.60 14.86 9.69
C GLU A 388 3.71 13.75 9.08
N LYS A 389 2.41 14.05 8.84
CA LYS A 389 1.43 13.13 8.27
C LYS A 389 0.95 13.54 6.88
N GLY A 390 1.37 14.72 6.40
CA GLY A 390 1.06 15.22 5.06
C GLY A 390 -0.38 15.68 4.83
N TYR A 391 -1.13 16.07 5.88
CA TYR A 391 -2.51 16.55 5.75
C TYR A 391 -2.86 17.65 6.75
N THR A 392 -3.97 18.35 6.47
CA THR A 392 -4.64 19.21 7.45
C THR A 392 -5.91 18.52 7.92
N GLU A 393 -6.17 18.53 9.22
CA GLU A 393 -7.40 18.03 9.81
C GLU A 393 -8.36 19.19 10.08
N LEU A 394 -9.54 19.10 9.49
CA LEU A 394 -10.68 20.01 9.72
C LEU A 394 -11.67 19.29 10.64
N THR A 395 -11.99 19.88 11.78
CA THR A 395 -12.98 19.33 12.73
C THR A 395 -14.19 20.24 12.79
N VAL A 396 -15.37 19.63 12.66
CA VAL A 396 -16.68 20.30 12.78
C VAL A 396 -17.42 19.69 13.96
N CYS A 397 -17.81 20.52 14.93
CA CYS A 397 -18.63 20.13 16.06
C CYS A 397 -19.95 20.90 16.03
N ALA A 398 -21.08 20.18 16.00
CA ALA A 398 -22.43 20.76 15.92
C ALA A 398 -23.45 19.79 16.52
N TYR A 399 -24.70 20.26 16.68
CA TYR A 399 -25.80 19.33 16.93
C TYR A 399 -26.10 18.55 15.65
N ASP A 400 -26.21 17.23 15.81
CA ASP A 400 -26.37 16.30 14.68
C ASP A 400 -27.69 16.55 13.94
N ALA A 401 -27.64 16.63 12.64
CA ALA A 401 -28.77 16.75 11.74
C ALA A 401 -28.47 16.04 10.41
N TYR A 402 -29.49 15.36 9.90
CA TYR A 402 -29.40 14.64 8.63
C TYR A 402 -28.88 15.52 7.49
N GLY A 403 -27.90 15.01 6.77
CA GLY A 403 -27.27 15.70 5.64
C GLY A 403 -26.15 16.66 6.01
N MET A 404 -25.70 16.70 7.26
CA MET A 404 -24.55 17.53 7.65
C MET A 404 -23.28 17.09 6.92
N PHE A 405 -23.07 15.76 6.78
CA PHE A 405 -21.90 15.22 6.10
C PHE A 405 -21.81 15.69 4.64
N TYR A 406 -22.90 15.52 3.84
CA TYR A 406 -22.84 15.91 2.44
C TYR A 406 -22.64 17.42 2.26
N ARG A 407 -23.19 18.23 3.15
CA ARG A 407 -23.00 19.69 3.13
C ARG A 407 -21.57 20.09 3.45
N THR A 408 -20.98 19.42 4.44
CA THR A 408 -19.57 19.64 4.81
C THR A 408 -18.65 19.20 3.66
N ALA A 409 -18.81 17.96 3.17
CA ALA A 409 -18.01 17.44 2.06
C ALA A 409 -18.16 18.27 0.77
N GLY A 410 -19.40 18.69 0.45
CA GLY A 410 -19.67 19.55 -0.71
C GLY A 410 -19.01 20.93 -0.59
N THR A 411 -19.01 21.51 0.60
CA THR A 411 -18.35 22.80 0.84
C THR A 411 -16.82 22.69 0.75
N ILE A 412 -16.24 21.62 1.30
CA ILE A 412 -14.80 21.32 1.20
C ILE A 412 -14.41 21.16 -0.29
N ALA A 413 -15.17 20.37 -1.05
CA ALA A 413 -14.93 20.16 -2.47
C ALA A 413 -15.08 21.47 -3.28
N ALA A 414 -16.06 22.32 -2.98
CA ALA A 414 -16.25 23.62 -3.62
C ALA A 414 -15.09 24.60 -3.33
N LYS A 415 -14.29 24.36 -2.28
CA LYS A 415 -13.06 25.08 -1.96
C LYS A 415 -11.82 24.44 -2.58
N ASN A 416 -12.00 23.49 -3.47
CA ASN A 416 -10.93 22.79 -4.16
C ASN A 416 -9.96 22.06 -3.21
N LEU A 417 -10.51 21.49 -2.13
CA LEU A 417 -9.76 20.65 -1.19
C LEU A 417 -10.10 19.18 -1.41
N ASN A 418 -9.08 18.34 -1.43
CA ASN A 418 -9.22 16.90 -1.51
C ASN A 418 -9.46 16.31 -0.12
N ILE A 419 -10.53 15.52 0.04
CA ILE A 419 -10.80 14.78 1.26
C ILE A 419 -10.13 13.41 1.14
N LEU A 420 -9.20 13.11 2.05
CA LEU A 420 -8.50 11.82 2.13
C LEU A 420 -9.25 10.83 3.02
N ARG A 421 -9.88 11.35 4.07
CA ARG A 421 -10.61 10.57 5.06
C ARG A 421 -11.62 11.46 5.77
N ALA A 422 -12.77 10.88 6.10
CA ALA A 422 -13.73 11.51 7.01
C ALA A 422 -14.14 10.51 8.10
N GLN A 423 -14.27 10.99 9.33
CA GLN A 423 -14.80 10.24 10.47
C GLN A 423 -15.93 11.04 11.11
N VAL A 424 -17.01 10.36 11.39
CA VAL A 424 -18.20 10.93 12.01
C VAL A 424 -18.43 10.25 13.35
N TYR A 425 -18.56 11.02 14.40
CA TYR A 425 -18.92 10.52 15.72
C TYR A 425 -20.09 11.33 16.25
N THR A 426 -21.21 10.67 16.51
CA THR A 426 -22.33 11.29 17.21
C THR A 426 -22.37 10.79 18.64
N SER A 427 -22.32 11.72 19.58
CA SER A 427 -22.44 11.43 21.01
C SER A 427 -23.88 11.03 21.38
N LYS A 428 -24.06 10.36 22.54
CA LYS A 428 -25.38 9.94 23.03
C LYS A 428 -26.36 11.08 23.25
N ASN A 429 -25.86 12.29 23.40
CA ASN A 429 -26.67 13.52 23.57
C ASN A 429 -26.86 14.31 22.25
N GLY A 430 -26.60 13.68 21.10
CA GLY A 430 -26.87 14.23 19.77
C GLY A 430 -25.91 15.32 19.31
N VAL A 431 -24.69 15.38 19.85
CA VAL A 431 -23.62 16.24 19.33
C VAL A 431 -22.72 15.43 18.40
N MET A 432 -22.57 15.92 17.17
CA MET A 432 -21.63 15.35 16.21
C MET A 432 -20.25 16.00 16.32
N ILE A 433 -19.22 15.20 16.11
CA ILE A 433 -17.83 15.63 15.92
C ILE A 433 -17.32 14.97 14.65
N ASP A 434 -17.31 15.72 13.56
CA ASP A 434 -16.86 15.25 12.25
C ASP A 434 -15.45 15.73 11.98
N THR A 435 -14.57 14.82 11.63
CA THR A 435 -13.18 15.11 11.28
C THR A 435 -12.89 14.76 9.83
N PHE A 436 -12.35 15.71 9.08
CA PHE A 436 -11.97 15.57 7.68
C PHE A 436 -10.46 15.78 7.55
N GLN A 437 -9.76 14.82 6.99
CA GLN A 437 -8.36 14.97 6.65
C GLN A 437 -8.26 15.40 5.19
N VAL A 438 -7.69 16.57 4.97
CA VAL A 438 -7.71 17.23 3.66
C VAL A 438 -6.32 17.66 3.19
N THR A 439 -6.18 17.73 1.86
CA THR A 439 -5.00 18.30 1.18
C THR A 439 -5.46 19.32 0.12
N ASP A 440 -4.50 20.04 -0.45
CA ASP A 440 -4.73 20.75 -1.71
C ASP A 440 -4.88 19.76 -2.89
N PRO A 441 -5.20 20.21 -4.11
CA PRO A 441 -5.34 19.35 -5.28
C PRO A 441 -4.04 18.62 -5.66
N GLU A 442 -2.90 19.17 -5.32
CA GLU A 442 -1.57 18.60 -5.57
C GLU A 442 -1.15 17.57 -4.52
N GLY A 443 -1.98 17.37 -3.47
CA GLY A 443 -1.71 16.42 -2.38
C GLY A 443 -0.83 16.98 -1.26
N ASN A 444 -0.60 18.30 -1.21
CA ASN A 444 0.16 18.96 -0.16
C ASN A 444 -0.75 19.46 0.96
N ILE A 445 -0.14 19.87 2.06
CA ILE A 445 -0.83 20.51 3.17
C ILE A 445 -1.35 21.87 2.71
N TYR A 446 -2.65 22.08 2.91
CA TYR A 446 -3.29 23.36 2.63
C TYR A 446 -2.99 24.34 3.77
N ASN A 447 -1.95 25.17 3.60
CA ASN A 447 -1.40 26.05 4.64
C ASN A 447 -1.55 27.53 4.26
N TYR A 448 -2.82 27.98 4.08
CA TYR A 448 -3.14 29.38 3.78
C TYR A 448 -4.20 29.87 4.77
N ASP A 449 -3.82 30.67 5.78
CA ASP A 449 -4.74 31.10 6.85
C ASP A 449 -5.97 31.86 6.33
N ASP A 450 -5.81 32.77 5.38
CA ASP A 450 -6.92 33.52 4.77
C ASP A 450 -7.91 32.59 4.04
N ALA A 451 -7.40 31.52 3.44
CA ALA A 451 -8.24 30.55 2.77
C ALA A 451 -9.04 29.72 3.76
N TRP A 452 -8.48 29.39 4.92
CA TRP A 452 -9.21 28.69 6.00
C TRP A 452 -10.34 29.56 6.58
N GLU A 453 -10.18 30.89 6.68
CA GLU A 453 -11.29 31.78 7.05
C GLU A 453 -12.43 31.70 6.02
N SER A 454 -12.09 31.64 4.74
CA SER A 454 -13.10 31.45 3.69
C SER A 454 -13.80 30.09 3.80
N VAL A 455 -13.07 29.01 4.09
CA VAL A 455 -13.65 27.68 4.32
C VAL A 455 -14.61 27.70 5.51
N ARG A 456 -14.19 28.25 6.66
CA ARG A 456 -15.03 28.37 7.86
C ARG A 456 -16.31 29.16 7.60
N ARG A 457 -16.22 30.28 6.88
CA ARG A 457 -17.37 31.10 6.55
C ARG A 457 -18.39 30.36 5.69
N GLU A 458 -17.94 29.66 4.65
CA GLU A 458 -18.84 28.92 3.77
C GLU A 458 -19.44 27.67 4.45
N LEU A 459 -18.66 26.96 5.28
CA LEU A 459 -19.19 25.88 6.11
C LEU A 459 -20.29 26.39 7.07
N ARG A 460 -20.06 27.53 7.73
CA ARG A 460 -21.07 28.15 8.62
C ARG A 460 -22.35 28.43 7.86
N LYS A 461 -22.27 29.00 6.66
CA LYS A 461 -23.43 29.22 5.81
C LYS A 461 -24.16 27.94 5.44
N ALA A 462 -23.42 26.92 4.95
CA ALA A 462 -23.99 25.66 4.49
C ALA A 462 -24.67 24.87 5.62
N LEU A 463 -24.08 24.88 6.82
CA LEU A 463 -24.56 24.09 7.95
C LEU A 463 -25.67 24.80 8.76
N MET A 464 -25.54 26.10 8.96
CA MET A 464 -26.52 26.88 9.77
C MET A 464 -27.76 27.33 8.99
N SER A 465 -27.60 27.67 7.69
CA SER A 465 -28.69 28.24 6.90
C SER A 465 -29.48 27.19 6.12
N LYS A 466 -29.20 25.91 6.22
CA LYS A 466 -29.79 24.81 5.42
C LYS A 466 -29.73 25.06 3.89
N ILE A 467 -28.86 25.96 3.45
CA ILE A 467 -28.62 26.24 2.03
C ILE A 467 -27.87 25.08 1.45
N LYS A 468 -28.25 24.67 0.24
CA LYS A 468 -27.46 23.65 -0.50
C LYS A 468 -26.03 24.13 -0.65
N PRO A 469 -25.02 23.26 -0.47
CA PRO A 469 -23.63 23.63 -0.73
C PRO A 469 -23.50 24.12 -2.18
N PRO A 470 -22.60 25.07 -2.44
CA PRO A 470 -22.34 25.51 -3.80
C PRO A 470 -21.93 24.29 -4.64
N GLU A 471 -22.47 24.18 -5.84
CA GLU A 471 -22.03 23.13 -6.76
C GLU A 471 -20.53 23.30 -7.02
N PRO A 472 -19.74 22.23 -6.96
CA PRO A 472 -18.33 22.32 -7.29
C PRO A 472 -18.18 22.94 -8.69
N GLY A 473 -17.40 24.01 -8.80
CA GLY A 473 -17.16 24.67 -10.09
C GLY A 473 -16.62 23.67 -11.10
N LEU A 474 -16.99 23.84 -12.37
CA LEU A 474 -16.42 23.10 -13.50
C LEU A 474 -14.94 23.49 -13.63
N TYR A 475 -14.07 22.91 -12.81
CA TYR A 475 -12.64 22.95 -13.08
C TYR A 475 -12.38 22.03 -14.29
N ILE A 476 -11.87 22.61 -15.36
CA ILE A 476 -11.45 21.88 -16.55
C ILE A 476 -10.32 20.95 -16.11
N SER A 477 -10.65 19.69 -15.86
CA SER A 477 -9.62 18.68 -15.69
C SER A 477 -8.78 18.68 -16.97
N VAL A 478 -7.46 18.77 -16.81
CA VAL A 478 -6.50 18.54 -17.90
C VAL A 478 -7.01 17.31 -18.67
N ARG A 479 -7.12 17.39 -19.99
CA ARG A 479 -7.59 16.30 -20.87
C ARG A 479 -6.89 15.00 -20.49
N GLN A 480 -7.58 14.21 -19.70
CA GLN A 480 -7.10 12.89 -19.32
C GLN A 480 -7.34 11.95 -20.49
N PRO A 481 -6.36 11.12 -20.85
CA PRO A 481 -6.52 10.17 -21.93
C PRO A 481 -7.68 9.19 -21.65
N PRO A 482 -8.35 8.65 -22.68
CA PRO A 482 -9.48 7.74 -22.52
C PRO A 482 -9.02 6.44 -21.85
N VAL A 483 -9.45 6.23 -20.62
CA VAL A 483 -9.26 4.98 -19.87
C VAL A 483 -10.56 4.21 -19.89
N THR A 484 -10.51 2.95 -20.27
CA THR A 484 -11.62 2.02 -20.09
C THR A 484 -11.58 1.50 -18.67
N LEU A 485 -12.14 2.25 -17.73
CA LEU A 485 -12.40 1.79 -16.37
C LEU A 485 -13.86 1.33 -16.32
N THR A 486 -14.10 0.11 -15.87
CA THR A 486 -15.46 -0.37 -15.60
C THR A 486 -15.84 0.09 -14.19
N PRO A 487 -16.84 0.98 -14.04
CA PRO A 487 -17.32 1.37 -12.72
C PRO A 487 -17.85 0.17 -11.95
N SER A 488 -17.66 0.12 -10.63
CA SER A 488 -18.27 -0.88 -9.77
C SER A 488 -18.86 -0.25 -8.52
N VAL A 489 -19.97 -0.82 -8.05
CA VAL A 489 -20.59 -0.53 -6.76
C VAL A 489 -20.85 -1.86 -6.07
N GLU A 490 -20.23 -2.07 -4.94
CA GLU A 490 -20.28 -3.30 -4.17
C GLU A 490 -20.76 -3.01 -2.75
N PHE A 491 -21.46 -3.96 -2.15
CA PHE A 491 -21.93 -3.86 -0.77
C PHE A 491 -21.27 -4.90 0.09
N ASP A 492 -20.81 -4.47 1.27
CA ASP A 492 -20.26 -5.36 2.28
C ASP A 492 -21.05 -5.16 3.59
N ASN A 493 -21.77 -6.20 3.98
CA ASN A 493 -22.54 -6.27 5.21
C ASN A 493 -21.88 -7.16 6.27
N GLU A 494 -20.70 -7.72 5.96
CA GLU A 494 -19.99 -8.66 6.83
C GLU A 494 -18.91 -7.98 7.66
N THR A 495 -18.18 -7.07 7.07
CA THR A 495 -17.00 -6.45 7.68
C THR A 495 -17.33 -5.55 8.88
N SER A 496 -18.46 -4.83 8.88
CA SER A 496 -18.87 -3.97 9.99
C SER A 496 -20.11 -4.52 10.70
N ASP A 497 -20.15 -4.46 12.03
CA ASP A 497 -21.33 -4.84 12.80
C ASP A 497 -22.45 -3.80 12.71
N SER A 498 -22.10 -2.51 12.54
CA SER A 498 -23.03 -1.39 12.64
C SER A 498 -23.40 -0.76 11.30
N PHE A 499 -22.59 -0.94 10.25
CA PHE A 499 -22.76 -0.25 8.97
C PHE A 499 -22.85 -1.20 7.80
N THR A 500 -23.61 -0.82 6.78
CA THR A 500 -23.44 -1.32 5.42
C THR A 500 -22.30 -0.52 4.77
N ILE A 501 -21.30 -1.20 4.22
CA ILE A 501 -20.21 -0.55 3.50
C ILE A 501 -20.56 -0.54 2.01
N ILE A 502 -20.49 0.63 1.38
CA ILE A 502 -20.65 0.80 -0.06
C ILE A 502 -19.29 1.13 -0.66
N ASP A 503 -18.71 0.17 -1.37
CA ASP A 503 -17.46 0.32 -2.08
C ASP A 503 -17.74 0.80 -3.52
N ILE A 504 -17.25 1.96 -3.87
CA ILE A 504 -17.43 2.57 -5.19
C ILE A 504 -16.07 2.66 -5.89
N THR A 505 -15.98 2.11 -7.07
CA THR A 505 -14.83 2.30 -7.95
C THR A 505 -15.32 2.97 -9.23
N ALA A 506 -14.73 4.11 -9.58
CA ALA A 506 -15.13 4.86 -10.77
C ALA A 506 -13.95 5.68 -11.32
N ARG A 507 -14.18 6.34 -12.44
CA ARG A 507 -13.26 7.36 -12.94
C ARG A 507 -13.40 8.63 -12.10
N ASP A 508 -12.27 9.24 -11.75
CA ASP A 508 -12.27 10.54 -11.08
C ASP A 508 -12.87 11.61 -12.01
N MET A 509 -13.81 12.36 -11.45
CA MET A 509 -14.47 13.47 -12.13
C MET A 509 -14.70 14.62 -11.16
N VAL A 510 -14.75 15.83 -11.70
CA VAL A 510 -15.01 17.04 -10.90
C VAL A 510 -16.32 16.90 -10.12
N GLY A 511 -16.24 17.07 -8.80
CA GLY A 511 -17.40 16.96 -7.92
C GLY A 511 -17.89 15.53 -7.67
N PHE A 512 -17.09 14.51 -7.98
CA PHE A 512 -17.44 13.10 -7.75
C PHE A 512 -17.96 12.86 -6.33
N LEU A 513 -17.17 13.21 -5.32
CA LEU A 513 -17.55 13.02 -3.93
C LEU A 513 -18.86 13.73 -3.56
N TYR A 514 -19.07 14.97 -4.03
CA TYR A 514 -20.30 15.69 -3.81
C TYR A 514 -21.50 14.97 -4.44
N ARG A 515 -21.38 14.50 -5.70
CA ARG A 515 -22.46 13.78 -6.39
C ARG A 515 -22.82 12.50 -5.66
N VAL A 516 -21.83 11.71 -5.26
CA VAL A 516 -22.04 10.46 -4.52
C VAL A 516 -22.71 10.74 -3.16
N THR A 517 -22.15 11.63 -2.36
CA THR A 517 -22.68 11.93 -1.02
C THR A 517 -24.07 12.56 -1.07
N LYS A 518 -24.35 13.38 -2.11
CA LYS A 518 -25.70 13.90 -2.37
C LYS A 518 -26.67 12.77 -2.73
N THR A 519 -26.23 11.81 -3.56
CA THR A 519 -27.05 10.66 -3.93
C THR A 519 -27.39 9.80 -2.71
N LEU A 520 -26.41 9.55 -1.84
CA LEU A 520 -26.64 8.82 -0.59
C LEU A 520 -27.64 9.55 0.31
N TYR A 521 -27.53 10.87 0.41
CA TYR A 521 -28.49 11.72 1.11
C TYR A 521 -29.89 11.61 0.49
N ASP A 522 -30.03 11.75 -0.82
CA ASP A 522 -31.32 11.68 -1.52
C ASP A 522 -31.97 10.27 -1.40
N LEU A 523 -31.17 9.24 -1.14
CA LEU A 523 -31.62 7.86 -0.86
C LEU A 523 -31.93 7.58 0.62
N ASN A 524 -31.94 8.59 1.47
CA ASN A 524 -32.14 8.48 2.91
C ASN A 524 -31.11 7.58 3.61
N LEU A 525 -29.85 7.70 3.20
CA LEU A 525 -28.71 7.03 3.84
C LEU A 525 -27.90 8.03 4.67
N ASP A 526 -27.62 7.64 5.90
CA ASP A 526 -26.78 8.40 6.81
C ASP A 526 -25.34 7.88 6.77
N ILE A 527 -24.35 8.78 6.64
CA ILE A 527 -22.94 8.45 6.48
C ILE A 527 -22.23 8.57 7.82
N GLY A 528 -21.82 7.44 8.41
CA GLY A 528 -21.06 7.40 9.67
C GLY A 528 -19.55 7.50 9.48
N SER A 529 -19.01 7.09 8.33
CA SER A 529 -17.60 7.24 7.98
C SER A 529 -17.42 7.15 6.47
N ALA A 530 -16.38 7.76 5.95
CA ALA A 530 -15.99 7.63 4.55
C ALA A 530 -14.47 7.57 4.38
N LYS A 531 -14.01 6.70 3.49
CA LYS A 531 -12.63 6.62 3.04
C LYS A 531 -12.57 6.93 1.57
N ILE A 532 -11.79 7.92 1.23
CA ILE A 532 -11.69 8.48 -0.11
C ILE A 532 -10.28 8.20 -0.63
N VAL A 533 -10.18 7.48 -1.73
CA VAL A 533 -8.90 7.12 -2.33
C VAL A 533 -8.93 7.47 -3.81
N THR A 534 -8.15 8.46 -4.19
CA THR A 534 -7.95 8.80 -5.60
C THR A 534 -6.55 8.38 -6.04
N GLU A 535 -6.48 7.52 -7.03
CA GLU A 535 -5.24 7.07 -7.64
C GLU A 535 -5.22 7.45 -9.13
N GLY A 536 -4.57 8.58 -9.46
CA GLY A 536 -4.54 9.19 -10.80
C GLY A 536 -5.94 9.49 -11.32
N VAL A 537 -6.49 8.66 -12.21
CA VAL A 537 -7.82 8.82 -12.80
C VAL A 537 -8.89 7.90 -12.19
N ARG A 538 -8.54 7.10 -11.22
CA ARG A 538 -9.42 6.14 -10.55
C ARG A 538 -9.71 6.58 -9.12
N VAL A 539 -10.99 6.61 -8.75
CA VAL A 539 -11.44 6.72 -7.37
C VAL A 539 -11.87 5.35 -6.84
N MET A 540 -11.56 5.09 -5.58
CA MET A 540 -11.94 3.90 -4.84
C MET A 540 -12.43 4.32 -3.46
N ASP A 541 -13.71 4.69 -3.37
CA ASP A 541 -14.28 5.24 -2.16
C ASP A 541 -15.11 4.20 -1.42
N SER A 542 -15.01 4.20 -0.09
CA SER A 542 -15.79 3.32 0.79
C SER A 542 -16.61 4.17 1.75
N PHE A 543 -17.94 4.05 1.69
CA PHE A 543 -18.87 4.75 2.55
C PHE A 543 -19.51 3.79 3.54
N TYR A 544 -19.39 4.10 4.81
CA TYR A 544 -20.05 3.38 5.90
C TYR A 544 -21.38 4.02 6.17
N VAL A 545 -22.49 3.37 5.80
CA VAL A 545 -23.83 3.95 5.83
C VAL A 545 -24.80 3.12 6.66
N THR A 546 -25.82 3.84 7.19
CA THR A 546 -27.01 3.24 7.78
C THR A 546 -28.26 3.87 7.14
N ASP A 547 -29.42 3.32 7.44
CA ASP A 547 -30.68 4.04 7.20
C ASP A 547 -30.91 5.11 8.28
N LEU A 548 -32.01 5.86 8.15
CA LEU A 548 -32.37 6.92 9.11
C LEU A 548 -32.74 6.38 10.52
N LEU A 549 -32.96 5.06 10.65
CA LEU A 549 -33.16 4.37 11.93
C LEU A 549 -31.84 3.82 12.51
N ARG A 550 -30.70 4.17 11.89
CA ARG A 550 -29.35 3.69 12.24
C ARG A 550 -29.19 2.16 12.10
N GLN A 551 -29.90 1.56 11.15
CA GLN A 551 -29.81 0.13 10.84
C GLN A 551 -29.06 -0.12 9.54
N LYS A 552 -28.43 -1.29 9.44
CA LYS A 552 -27.80 -1.75 8.19
C LYS A 552 -28.85 -1.98 7.11
N ILE A 553 -28.48 -1.79 5.87
CA ILE A 553 -29.32 -2.04 4.70
C ILE A 553 -29.10 -3.49 4.27
N THR A 554 -30.03 -4.36 4.55
CA THR A 554 -29.94 -5.80 4.24
C THR A 554 -30.93 -6.26 3.17
N GLU A 555 -31.92 -5.44 2.84
CA GLU A 555 -32.96 -5.76 1.85
C GLU A 555 -32.39 -5.70 0.43
N GLY A 556 -32.45 -6.83 -0.30
CA GLY A 556 -31.90 -6.97 -1.63
C GLY A 556 -32.43 -5.95 -2.65
N ASP A 557 -33.73 -5.70 -2.66
CA ASP A 557 -34.36 -4.71 -3.58
C ASP A 557 -33.88 -3.29 -3.29
N ARG A 558 -33.69 -2.95 -2.02
CA ARG A 558 -33.17 -1.65 -1.59
C ARG A 558 -31.71 -1.49 -1.98
N LEU A 559 -30.87 -2.51 -1.78
CA LEU A 559 -29.48 -2.52 -2.22
C LEU A 559 -29.36 -2.36 -3.74
N GLN A 560 -30.20 -3.08 -4.50
CA GLN A 560 -30.21 -2.97 -5.96
C GLN A 560 -30.60 -1.55 -6.43
N LYS A 561 -31.61 -0.94 -5.83
CA LYS A 561 -32.01 0.46 -6.11
C LYS A 561 -30.89 1.46 -5.81
N ILE A 562 -30.20 1.29 -4.69
CA ILE A 562 -29.04 2.12 -4.31
C ILE A 562 -27.96 1.97 -5.36
N LYS A 563 -27.62 0.73 -5.73
CA LYS A 563 -26.62 0.41 -6.76
C LYS A 563 -26.90 1.12 -8.07
N GLU A 564 -28.12 0.97 -8.61
CA GLU A 564 -28.52 1.58 -9.88
C GLU A 564 -28.49 3.12 -9.84
N THR A 565 -28.87 3.69 -8.69
CA THR A 565 -28.89 5.15 -8.56
C THR A 565 -27.48 5.73 -8.48
N ILE A 566 -26.57 5.06 -7.78
CA ILE A 566 -25.15 5.45 -7.73
C ILE A 566 -24.52 5.29 -9.11
N PHE A 567 -24.77 4.17 -9.81
CA PHE A 567 -24.23 3.94 -11.17
C PHE A 567 -24.57 5.09 -12.14
N ARG A 568 -25.80 5.59 -12.14
CA ARG A 568 -26.21 6.73 -13.00
C ARG A 568 -25.43 8.02 -12.75
N VAL A 569 -24.82 8.13 -11.59
CA VAL A 569 -24.11 9.36 -11.18
C VAL A 569 -22.60 9.25 -11.43
N ILE A 570 -22.08 8.02 -11.52
CA ILE A 570 -20.64 7.74 -11.67
C ILE A 570 -20.25 7.32 -13.10
N GLU A 571 -21.23 6.99 -13.97
CA GLU A 571 -21.04 6.82 -15.41
C GLU A 571 -20.91 8.18 -16.12
#